data_93e8ebae96845b02ef69742a52c2e822
#
_entry.id   93e8ebae96845b02ef69742a52c2e822
#
_cell.length_a   1.000
_cell.length_b   1.000
_cell.length_c   1.000
_cell.angle_alpha   90.00
_cell.angle_beta   90.00
_cell.angle_gamma   90.00
#
_symmetry.space_group_name_H-M   'P 1'
#
loop_
_entity.id
_entity.type
_entity.pdbx_description
1 polymer ?
#
loop_
_entity_poly.entity_id
_entity_poly.type
_entity_poly.pdbx_seq_one_letter_code
_entity_poly.pdbx_strand_id
1 'polypeptide(L)'
;MKKSLNNSSMWDVKPIKLSILVPTRDTVHSHFAYCLTQLVRTTSEAGIDTYLFFDSNTILLNQREKLIEKAKEVRSDYVLWLDSDMMFPSTTALRLLEHNKDIVACNYMKRAKPLKTVAYTDLTNWDSWVPLEPKDELIKVEGVGMGCMLMKLNTFDKLQKPYFEFTYKEDSQDWYGEDFNLLKKLRDLGYDVLIDTILSMDIKHLVIYAFGSEN
;
A
#
# COMPACT_ATOMS: atom_id res chain seq x y z
N MET A 1 33.24 19.44 -45.07
CA MET A 1 32.68 19.99 -43.83
C MET A 1 31.46 19.17 -43.43
N LYS A 2 31.62 18.20 -42.50
CA LYS A 2 30.52 17.42 -41.93
C LYS A 2 30.03 18.20 -40.69
N LYS A 3 28.81 18.74 -40.74
CA LYS A 3 28.15 19.28 -39.54
C LYS A 3 27.81 18.12 -38.61
N SER A 4 28.42 18.08 -37.46
CA SER A 4 28.01 17.23 -36.32
C SER A 4 26.67 17.76 -35.84
N LEU A 5 25.62 16.97 -35.99
CA LEU A 5 24.36 17.16 -35.30
C LEU A 5 24.59 16.79 -33.84
N ASN A 6 24.74 17.82 -33.01
CA ASN A 6 24.66 17.69 -31.55
C ASN A 6 23.22 17.27 -31.21
N ASN A 7 23.01 15.98 -30.99
CA ASN A 7 21.84 15.46 -30.27
C ASN A 7 22.05 15.65 -28.77
N SER A 8 21.99 16.88 -28.30
CA SER A 8 21.87 17.19 -26.89
C SER A 8 20.41 17.52 -26.56
N SER A 9 19.89 16.86 -25.54
CA SER A 9 18.62 17.13 -24.86
C SER A 9 17.33 16.59 -25.50
N MET A 10 17.18 15.28 -25.49
CA MET A 10 15.84 14.71 -25.38
C MET A 10 15.87 13.70 -24.20
N TRP A 11 15.11 14.05 -23.13
CA TRP A 11 14.71 13.19 -22.02
C TRP A 11 15.71 13.01 -20.86
N ASP A 12 15.95 14.05 -20.08
CA ASP A 12 16.31 13.94 -18.65
C ASP A 12 15.02 13.89 -17.79
N VAL A 13 14.08 13.03 -18.11
CA VAL A 13 13.00 12.72 -17.15
C VAL A 13 13.62 11.76 -16.15
N LYS A 14 13.89 12.26 -14.94
CA LYS A 14 14.39 11.45 -13.83
C LYS A 14 13.40 10.30 -13.62
N PRO A 15 13.87 9.03 -13.60
CA PRO A 15 12.97 7.90 -13.36
C PRO A 15 12.31 8.03 -12.00
N ILE A 16 11.03 7.65 -11.94
CA ILE A 16 10.28 7.56 -10.69
C ILE A 16 11.00 6.55 -9.78
N LYS A 17 11.25 6.94 -8.53
CA LYS A 17 11.78 6.04 -7.51
C LYS A 17 10.64 5.48 -6.66
N LEU A 18 10.47 4.17 -6.69
CA LEU A 18 9.46 3.44 -5.94
C LEU A 18 10.11 2.54 -4.90
N SER A 19 9.78 2.71 -3.63
CA SER A 19 10.10 1.76 -2.57
C SER A 19 8.90 0.86 -2.29
N ILE A 20 9.07 -0.44 -2.46
CA ILE A 20 8.11 -1.47 -2.04
C ILE A 20 8.45 -1.85 -0.60
N LEU A 21 7.50 -1.67 0.31
CA LEU A 21 7.69 -1.81 1.75
C LEU A 21 6.87 -3.00 2.26
N VAL A 22 7.56 -4.02 2.77
CA VAL A 22 6.94 -5.29 3.18
C VAL A 22 7.25 -5.56 4.66
N PRO A 23 6.33 -5.20 5.57
CA PRO A 23 6.43 -5.67 6.95
C PRO A 23 6.15 -7.18 6.97
N THR A 24 7.01 -7.94 7.64
CA THR A 24 6.89 -9.40 7.71
C THR A 24 7.38 -9.93 9.05
N ARG A 25 7.12 -11.20 9.35
CA ARG A 25 7.74 -11.88 10.48
C ARG A 25 8.93 -12.70 9.98
N ASP A 26 8.84 -14.01 10.03
CA ASP A 26 9.95 -14.89 9.69
C ASP A 26 9.88 -15.41 8.25
N THR A 27 8.68 -15.45 7.68
CA THR A 27 8.41 -16.03 6.36
C THR A 27 7.40 -15.20 5.59
N VAL A 28 7.38 -15.38 4.28
CA VAL A 28 6.34 -14.85 3.39
C VAL A 28 5.61 -16.01 2.71
N HIS A 29 4.37 -15.80 2.34
CA HIS A 29 3.60 -16.79 1.60
C HIS A 29 4.19 -16.97 0.19
N SER A 30 4.29 -18.22 -0.31
CA SER A 30 4.89 -18.50 -1.63
C SER A 30 4.17 -17.78 -2.78
N HIS A 31 2.84 -17.66 -2.73
CA HIS A 31 2.08 -16.89 -3.70
C HIS A 31 2.38 -15.39 -3.63
N PHE A 32 2.57 -14.84 -2.43
CA PHE A 32 3.03 -13.46 -2.26
C PHE A 32 4.41 -13.27 -2.89
N ALA A 33 5.37 -14.16 -2.60
CA ALA A 33 6.72 -14.11 -3.17
C ALA A 33 6.69 -14.12 -4.70
N TYR A 34 5.84 -14.96 -5.30
CA TYR A 34 5.63 -15.00 -6.73
C TYR A 34 5.08 -13.67 -7.27
N CYS A 35 3.97 -13.16 -6.69
CA CYS A 35 3.36 -11.89 -7.11
C CYS A 35 4.37 -10.73 -6.98
N LEU A 36 5.12 -10.67 -5.87
CA LEU A 36 6.12 -9.65 -5.62
C LEU A 36 7.24 -9.67 -6.67
N THR A 37 7.75 -10.85 -7.00
CA THR A 37 8.78 -11.01 -8.04
C THR A 37 8.30 -10.52 -9.40
N GLN A 38 7.06 -10.86 -9.79
CA GLN A 38 6.47 -10.38 -11.04
C GLN A 38 6.27 -8.86 -11.03
N LEU A 39 5.82 -8.29 -9.90
CA LEU A 39 5.62 -6.84 -9.77
C LEU A 39 6.94 -6.09 -9.88
N VAL A 40 8.00 -6.52 -9.16
CA VAL A 40 9.33 -5.90 -9.25
C VAL A 40 9.88 -5.96 -10.69
N ARG A 41 9.71 -7.10 -11.37
CA ARG A 41 10.10 -7.21 -12.78
C ARG A 41 9.34 -6.22 -13.67
N THR A 42 8.01 -6.17 -13.53
CA THR A 42 7.16 -5.31 -14.35
C THR A 42 7.46 -3.82 -14.12
N THR A 43 7.69 -3.38 -12.89
CA THR A 43 8.07 -1.99 -12.59
C THR A 43 9.45 -1.64 -13.15
N SER A 44 10.41 -2.55 -13.05
CA SER A 44 11.76 -2.35 -13.60
C SER A 44 11.75 -2.29 -15.13
N GLU A 45 11.00 -3.17 -15.81
CA GLU A 45 10.81 -3.16 -17.27
C GLU A 45 10.13 -1.86 -17.75
N ALA A 46 9.28 -1.25 -16.91
CA ALA A 46 8.65 0.05 -17.17
C ALA A 46 9.58 1.26 -16.90
N GLY A 47 10.84 1.04 -16.52
CA GLY A 47 11.82 2.10 -16.27
C GLY A 47 11.67 2.79 -14.92
N ILE A 48 10.98 2.17 -13.95
CA ILE A 48 10.86 2.66 -12.58
C ILE A 48 12.07 2.17 -11.78
N ASP A 49 12.75 3.09 -11.08
CA ASP A 49 13.84 2.78 -10.15
C ASP A 49 13.23 2.16 -8.88
N THR A 50 13.17 0.82 -8.86
CA THR A 50 12.42 0.05 -7.87
C THR A 50 13.32 -0.49 -6.76
N TYR A 51 13.03 -0.14 -5.52
CA TYR A 51 13.66 -0.65 -4.31
C TYR A 51 12.68 -1.57 -3.57
N LEU A 52 13.19 -2.65 -3.01
CA LEU A 52 12.41 -3.59 -2.21
C LEU A 52 13.00 -3.70 -0.81
N PHE A 53 12.18 -3.39 0.19
CA PHE A 53 12.59 -3.46 1.59
C PHE A 53 11.67 -4.38 2.38
N PHE A 54 12.30 -5.28 3.11
CA PHE A 54 11.66 -6.07 4.15
C PHE A 54 12.12 -5.56 5.52
N ASP A 55 11.22 -5.61 6.50
CA ASP A 55 11.59 -5.55 7.91
C ASP A 55 10.93 -6.71 8.65
N SER A 56 11.74 -7.56 9.29
CA SER A 56 11.28 -8.70 10.08
C SER A 56 11.46 -8.39 11.56
N ASN A 57 10.37 -8.08 12.23
CA ASN A 57 10.31 -7.79 13.65
C ASN A 57 9.01 -8.33 14.21
N THR A 58 8.89 -8.39 15.53
CA THR A 58 7.65 -8.80 16.21
C THR A 58 6.63 -7.66 16.36
N ILE A 59 7.10 -6.41 16.32
CA ILE A 59 6.27 -5.21 16.53
C ILE A 59 6.04 -4.52 15.18
N LEU A 60 4.82 -4.62 14.66
CA LEU A 60 4.43 -4.07 13.35
C LEU A 60 4.70 -2.55 13.25
N LEU A 61 4.41 -1.78 14.31
CA LEU A 61 4.65 -0.33 14.33
C LEU A 61 6.12 0.00 14.06
N ASN A 62 7.03 -0.72 14.71
CA ASN A 62 8.47 -0.51 14.52
C ASN A 62 8.93 -0.90 13.12
N GLN A 63 8.34 -1.94 12.53
CA GLN A 63 8.63 -2.32 11.15
C GLN A 63 8.24 -1.21 10.18
N ARG A 64 7.01 -0.69 10.30
CA ARG A 64 6.50 0.36 9.43
C ARG A 64 7.33 1.66 9.55
N GLU A 65 7.70 2.06 10.78
CA GLU A 65 8.58 3.23 11.01
C GLU A 65 9.94 3.04 10.31
N LYS A 66 10.61 1.91 10.49
CA LYS A 66 11.91 1.62 9.87
C LYS A 66 11.84 1.55 8.35
N LEU A 67 10.77 1.00 7.81
CA LEU A 67 10.57 0.90 6.37
C LEU A 67 10.42 2.28 5.72
N ILE A 68 9.74 3.23 6.37
CA ILE A 68 9.70 4.63 5.91
C ILE A 68 11.09 5.27 5.93
N GLU A 69 11.88 5.04 6.98
CA GLU A 69 13.25 5.59 7.02
C GLU A 69 14.11 5.05 5.87
N LYS A 70 14.04 3.74 5.57
CA LYS A 70 14.74 3.16 4.41
C LYS A 70 14.31 3.81 3.09
N ALA A 71 13.00 4.06 2.91
CA ALA A 71 12.51 4.74 1.72
C ALA A 71 13.02 6.20 1.61
N LYS A 72 13.14 6.90 2.76
CA LYS A 72 13.73 8.25 2.83
C LYS A 72 15.22 8.26 2.51
N GLU A 73 15.98 7.26 2.98
CA GLU A 73 17.42 7.12 2.69
C GLU A 73 17.71 7.04 1.19
N VAL A 74 16.90 6.29 0.42
CA VAL A 74 17.04 6.19 -1.04
C VAL A 74 16.32 7.33 -1.79
N ARG A 75 15.64 8.22 -1.05
CA ARG A 75 14.90 9.37 -1.61
C ARG A 75 13.86 8.93 -2.63
N SER A 76 12.99 8.00 -2.24
CA SER A 76 11.89 7.53 -3.07
C SER A 76 10.87 8.64 -3.30
N ASP A 77 10.25 8.63 -4.48
CA ASP A 77 9.11 9.51 -4.79
C ASP A 77 7.81 8.92 -4.21
N TYR A 78 7.71 7.57 -4.27
CA TYR A 78 6.56 6.82 -3.80
C TYR A 78 6.96 5.63 -2.92
N VAL A 79 6.06 5.24 -2.04
CA VAL A 79 6.12 3.99 -1.27
C VAL A 79 4.89 3.14 -1.59
N LEU A 80 5.10 1.86 -1.86
CA LEU A 80 4.05 0.86 -2.02
C LEU A 80 4.09 -0.09 -0.83
N TRP A 81 3.09 -0.02 0.03
CA TRP A 81 2.88 -0.95 1.12
C TRP A 81 2.25 -2.23 0.60
N LEU A 82 2.84 -3.37 0.95
CA LEU A 82 2.32 -4.70 0.66
C LEU A 82 2.46 -5.58 1.89
N ASP A 83 1.35 -6.04 2.46
CA ASP A 83 1.42 -7.04 3.52
C ASP A 83 1.85 -8.39 2.94
N SER A 84 2.64 -9.16 3.70
CA SER A 84 3.33 -10.37 3.23
C SER A 84 2.41 -11.57 2.93
N ASP A 85 1.11 -11.40 3.08
CA ASP A 85 0.05 -12.37 2.81
C ASP A 85 -0.99 -11.89 1.78
N MET A 86 -0.58 -10.95 0.90
CA MET A 86 -1.43 -10.47 -0.19
C MET A 86 -1.11 -11.15 -1.51
N MET A 87 -2.12 -11.28 -2.37
CA MET A 87 -1.98 -11.57 -3.80
C MET A 87 -2.45 -10.38 -4.61
N PHE A 88 -1.72 -10.08 -5.67
CA PHE A 88 -1.97 -8.92 -6.53
C PHE A 88 -1.41 -9.15 -7.93
N PRO A 89 -1.96 -8.47 -8.98
CA PRO A 89 -1.41 -8.48 -10.33
C PRO A 89 0.00 -7.86 -10.40
N SER A 90 0.81 -8.30 -11.35
CA SER A 90 2.15 -7.73 -11.57
C SER A 90 2.12 -6.24 -11.97
N THR A 91 1.02 -5.76 -12.51
CA THR A 91 0.79 -4.38 -12.93
C THR A 91 0.26 -3.46 -11.82
N THR A 92 0.05 -3.98 -10.62
CA THR A 92 -0.56 -3.23 -9.50
C THR A 92 0.12 -1.89 -9.24
N ALA A 93 1.46 -1.88 -9.15
CA ALA A 93 2.19 -0.64 -8.90
C ALA A 93 2.03 0.38 -10.05
N LEU A 94 2.09 -0.07 -11.30
CA LEU A 94 1.93 0.81 -12.47
C LEU A 94 0.55 1.45 -12.47
N ARG A 95 -0.50 0.66 -12.26
CA ARG A 95 -1.87 1.16 -12.23
C ARG A 95 -2.09 2.17 -11.09
N LEU A 96 -1.56 1.90 -9.90
CA LEU A 96 -1.68 2.85 -8.79
C LEU A 96 -0.90 4.15 -9.07
N LEU A 97 0.26 4.08 -9.73
CA LEU A 97 1.06 5.24 -10.14
C LEU A 97 0.36 6.09 -11.21
N GLU A 98 -0.35 5.46 -12.17
CA GLU A 98 -1.11 6.15 -13.22
C GLU A 98 -2.15 7.13 -12.66
N HIS A 99 -2.73 6.86 -11.52
CA HIS A 99 -3.66 7.78 -10.86
C HIS A 99 -3.01 9.09 -10.42
N ASN A 100 -1.69 9.11 -10.23
CA ASN A 100 -0.93 10.30 -9.79
C ASN A 100 -1.56 11.02 -8.58
N LYS A 101 -2.01 10.27 -7.59
CA LYS A 101 -2.60 10.77 -6.34
C LYS A 101 -1.62 10.67 -5.19
N ASP A 102 -1.89 11.38 -4.11
CA ASP A 102 -1.03 11.34 -2.92
C ASP A 102 -1.16 10.01 -2.18
N ILE A 103 -2.39 9.45 -2.11
CA ILE A 103 -2.70 8.19 -1.44
C ILE A 103 -3.74 7.44 -2.27
N VAL A 104 -3.37 6.26 -2.78
CA VAL A 104 -4.29 5.33 -3.47
C VAL A 104 -4.09 3.94 -2.93
N ALA A 105 -5.16 3.27 -2.57
CA ALA A 105 -5.13 1.92 -2.02
C ALA A 105 -6.09 0.99 -2.79
N CYS A 106 -5.99 -0.28 -2.47
CA CYS A 106 -6.94 -1.29 -2.86
C CYS A 106 -7.74 -1.77 -1.66
N ASN A 107 -9.04 -1.98 -1.86
CA ASN A 107 -9.85 -2.70 -0.90
C ASN A 107 -9.65 -4.20 -1.07
N TYR A 108 -9.77 -4.95 0.04
CA TYR A 108 -9.74 -6.40 0.07
C TYR A 108 -10.56 -6.92 1.25
N MET A 109 -10.73 -8.25 1.36
CA MET A 109 -11.53 -8.83 2.42
C MET A 109 -10.69 -9.23 3.63
N LYS A 110 -11.22 -9.02 4.83
CA LYS A 110 -10.64 -9.53 6.07
C LYS A 110 -10.64 -11.06 6.06
N ARG A 111 -9.68 -11.67 6.77
CA ARG A 111 -9.59 -13.12 6.98
C ARG A 111 -10.60 -13.60 8.03
N ALA A 112 -11.87 -13.33 7.81
CA ALA A 112 -12.96 -13.69 8.73
C ALA A 112 -14.24 -14.06 7.97
N LYS A 113 -15.10 -14.85 8.58
CA LYS A 113 -16.46 -15.10 8.10
C LYS A 113 -17.46 -14.51 9.09
N PRO A 114 -18.51 -13.81 8.61
CA PRO A 114 -18.78 -13.47 7.19
C PRO A 114 -17.70 -12.55 6.62
N LEU A 115 -17.53 -12.51 5.30
CA LEU A 115 -16.57 -11.64 4.63
C LEU A 115 -16.87 -10.18 4.96
N LYS A 116 -15.84 -9.44 5.36
CA LYS A 116 -15.91 -8.01 5.66
C LYS A 116 -14.80 -7.28 4.91
N THR A 117 -15.11 -6.10 4.38
CA THR A 117 -14.16 -5.19 3.74
C THR A 117 -13.16 -4.61 4.75
N VAL A 118 -12.01 -4.13 4.25
CA VAL A 118 -11.05 -3.34 5.04
C VAL A 118 -11.14 -1.84 4.75
N ALA A 119 -12.01 -1.42 3.83
CA ALA A 119 -12.21 -0.03 3.45
C ALA A 119 -13.56 0.50 3.96
N TYR A 120 -13.56 1.74 4.44
CA TYR A 120 -14.71 2.37 5.08
C TYR A 120 -14.88 3.79 4.55
N THR A 121 -16.08 4.11 4.07
CA THR A 121 -16.45 5.47 3.64
C THR A 121 -16.78 6.40 4.79
N ASP A 122 -17.10 5.82 5.95
CA ASP A 122 -17.43 6.53 7.19
C ASP A 122 -16.89 5.73 8.38
N LEU A 123 -16.03 6.34 9.18
CA LEU A 123 -15.45 5.74 10.39
C LEU A 123 -16.23 6.09 11.67
N THR A 124 -17.28 6.88 11.60
CA THR A 124 -18.20 7.12 12.72
C THR A 124 -19.09 5.90 12.96
N ASN A 125 -19.37 5.16 11.89
CA ASN A 125 -20.10 3.90 11.94
C ASN A 125 -19.25 2.77 11.31
N TRP A 126 -18.76 1.86 12.12
CA TRP A 126 -17.93 0.72 11.72
C TRP A 126 -18.60 -0.28 10.77
N ASP A 127 -19.90 -0.18 10.59
CA ASP A 127 -20.65 -1.01 9.64
C ASP A 127 -20.70 -0.40 8.23
N SER A 128 -20.23 0.82 8.04
CA SER A 128 -20.08 1.45 6.72
C SER A 128 -18.98 0.77 5.92
N TRP A 129 -19.18 0.55 4.64
CA TRP A 129 -18.25 -0.12 3.76
C TRP A 129 -18.28 0.44 2.33
N VAL A 130 -17.18 0.24 1.62
CA VAL A 130 -17.06 0.66 0.21
C VAL A 130 -17.69 -0.40 -0.69
N PRO A 131 -18.66 -0.05 -1.52
CA PRO A 131 -19.17 -0.99 -2.52
C PRO A 131 -18.06 -1.33 -3.53
N LEU A 132 -17.89 -2.62 -3.82
CA LEU A 132 -16.91 -3.13 -4.78
C LEU A 132 -17.47 -3.21 -6.21
N GLU A 133 -18.40 -2.36 -6.55
CA GLU A 133 -18.86 -2.27 -7.95
C GLU A 133 -17.71 -1.80 -8.83
N PRO A 134 -17.36 -2.53 -9.91
CA PRO A 134 -16.33 -2.10 -10.84
C PRO A 134 -16.70 -0.74 -11.44
N LYS A 135 -15.89 0.27 -11.18
CA LYS A 135 -15.99 1.61 -11.73
C LYS A 135 -14.61 2.06 -12.15
N ASP A 136 -14.51 2.78 -13.25
CA ASP A 136 -13.25 3.40 -13.67
C ASP A 136 -12.80 4.54 -12.76
N GLU A 137 -13.62 4.85 -11.75
CA GLU A 137 -13.43 5.99 -10.85
C GLU A 137 -12.85 5.56 -9.51
N LEU A 138 -12.03 6.44 -8.97
CA LEU A 138 -11.52 6.35 -7.62
C LEU A 138 -12.61 6.73 -6.61
N ILE A 139 -12.76 5.95 -5.55
CA ILE A 139 -13.69 6.25 -4.46
C ILE A 139 -12.91 6.80 -3.27
N LYS A 140 -13.34 7.97 -2.75
CA LYS A 140 -12.80 8.52 -1.51
C LYS A 140 -13.32 7.75 -0.31
N VAL A 141 -12.42 7.45 0.63
CA VAL A 141 -12.72 6.73 1.87
C VAL A 141 -12.13 7.45 3.07
N GLU A 142 -12.65 7.14 4.26
CA GLU A 142 -12.08 7.63 5.52
C GLU A 142 -10.98 6.72 6.05
N GLY A 143 -10.99 5.45 5.73
CA GLY A 143 -9.97 4.53 6.13
C GLY A 143 -9.97 3.24 5.32
N VAL A 144 -8.78 2.62 5.25
CA VAL A 144 -8.56 1.35 4.58
C VAL A 144 -7.32 0.67 5.17
N GLY A 145 -7.29 -0.66 5.17
CA GLY A 145 -6.10 -1.42 5.54
C GLY A 145 -4.92 -1.17 4.59
N MET A 146 -3.71 -1.22 5.09
CA MET A 146 -2.48 -0.92 4.34
C MET A 146 -1.88 -2.12 3.61
N GLY A 147 -2.62 -3.21 3.43
CA GLY A 147 -2.12 -4.42 2.75
C GLY A 147 -1.79 -4.24 1.28
N CYS A 148 -2.34 -3.22 0.61
CA CYS A 148 -1.97 -2.78 -0.74
C CYS A 148 -2.28 -1.29 -0.89
N MET A 149 -1.26 -0.42 -0.69
CA MET A 149 -1.44 1.03 -0.69
C MET A 149 -0.20 1.73 -1.24
N LEU A 150 -0.41 2.58 -2.25
CA LEU A 150 0.61 3.49 -2.78
C LEU A 150 0.45 4.88 -2.14
N MET A 151 1.55 5.45 -1.72
CA MET A 151 1.61 6.81 -1.15
C MET A 151 2.79 7.58 -1.72
N LYS A 152 2.64 8.88 -1.94
CA LYS A 152 3.81 9.74 -2.14
C LYS A 152 4.58 9.83 -0.82
N LEU A 153 5.90 9.65 -0.87
CA LEU A 153 6.71 9.67 0.34
C LEU A 153 6.65 11.02 1.07
N ASN A 154 6.50 12.12 0.35
CA ASN A 154 6.41 13.46 0.92
C ASN A 154 5.15 13.70 1.79
N THR A 155 4.16 12.81 1.77
CA THR A 155 3.02 12.86 2.71
C THR A 155 3.46 12.72 4.16
N PHE A 156 4.60 12.06 4.40
CA PHE A 156 5.19 11.90 5.74
C PHE A 156 5.96 13.14 6.23
N ASP A 157 6.28 14.11 5.37
CA ASP A 157 7.09 15.28 5.74
C ASP A 157 6.39 16.21 6.74
N LYS A 158 5.06 16.21 6.74
CA LYS A 158 4.23 17.02 7.66
C LYS A 158 3.81 16.27 8.92
N LEU A 159 4.13 14.98 9.01
CA LEU A 159 3.79 14.16 10.16
C LEU A 159 4.88 14.21 11.22
N GLN A 160 4.47 14.20 12.48
CA GLN A 160 5.38 13.99 13.60
C GLN A 160 5.45 12.50 13.95
N LYS A 161 6.62 12.02 14.34
CA LYS A 161 6.79 10.66 14.87
C LYS A 161 6.15 10.53 16.26
N PRO A 162 5.64 9.35 16.62
CA PRO A 162 5.54 8.18 15.77
C PRO A 162 4.48 8.36 14.66
N TYR A 163 4.77 7.87 13.44
CA TYR A 163 3.81 7.89 12.35
C TYR A 163 2.68 6.90 12.60
N PHE A 164 3.05 5.72 13.11
CA PHE A 164 2.16 4.58 13.35
C PHE A 164 1.95 4.37 14.84
N GLU A 165 0.69 4.28 15.23
CA GLU A 165 0.30 4.03 16.63
C GLU A 165 -1.04 3.31 16.70
N PHE A 166 -1.28 2.59 17.79
CA PHE A 166 -2.59 2.09 18.15
C PHE A 166 -3.25 3.05 19.14
N THR A 167 -4.54 3.29 18.99
CA THR A 167 -5.33 4.08 19.96
C THR A 167 -6.47 3.25 20.48
N TYR A 168 -6.58 3.13 21.80
CA TYR A 168 -7.73 2.49 22.42
C TYR A 168 -8.92 3.45 22.43
N LYS A 169 -10.10 2.98 22.00
CA LYS A 169 -11.35 3.71 22.02
C LYS A 169 -12.19 3.21 23.20
N GLU A 170 -12.40 4.05 24.20
CA GLU A 170 -13.18 3.72 25.41
C GLU A 170 -14.66 3.49 25.11
N ASP A 171 -15.23 4.21 24.14
CA ASP A 171 -16.64 4.14 23.73
C ASP A 171 -17.01 2.80 23.08
N SER A 172 -16.13 2.26 22.23
CA SER A 172 -16.32 0.98 21.54
C SER A 172 -15.60 -0.19 22.23
N GLN A 173 -14.77 0.08 23.24
CA GLN A 173 -13.88 -0.90 23.89
C GLN A 173 -13.00 -1.68 22.90
N ASP A 174 -12.52 -1.01 21.86
CA ASP A 174 -11.73 -1.62 20.80
C ASP A 174 -10.52 -0.75 20.45
N TRP A 175 -9.57 -1.33 19.69
CA TRP A 175 -8.37 -0.65 19.25
C TRP A 175 -8.54 -0.09 17.85
N TYR A 176 -8.19 1.18 17.70
CA TYR A 176 -8.00 1.81 16.40
C TYR A 176 -6.64 1.40 15.84
N GLY A 177 -6.63 0.74 14.68
CA GLY A 177 -5.42 0.22 14.05
C GLY A 177 -4.44 1.31 13.63
N GLU A 178 -3.18 0.93 13.45
CA GLU A 178 -2.11 1.84 13.06
C GLU A 178 -2.33 2.44 11.67
N ASP A 179 -2.94 1.68 10.76
CA ASP A 179 -3.32 2.10 9.41
C ASP A 179 -4.37 3.22 9.46
N PHE A 180 -5.43 3.02 10.23
CA PHE A 180 -6.50 4.02 10.39
C PHE A 180 -6.01 5.28 11.11
N ASN A 181 -5.12 5.15 12.10
CA ASN A 181 -4.51 6.29 12.79
C ASN A 181 -3.66 7.13 11.85
N LEU A 182 -2.79 6.48 11.06
CA LEU A 182 -2.00 7.17 10.04
C LEU A 182 -2.90 7.91 9.05
N LEU A 183 -3.91 7.21 8.50
CA LEU A 183 -4.82 7.81 7.52
C LEU A 183 -5.65 8.95 8.11
N LYS A 184 -6.03 8.86 9.39
CA LYS A 184 -6.67 9.99 10.08
C LYS A 184 -5.74 11.19 10.16
N LYS A 185 -4.49 11.02 10.61
CA LYS A 185 -3.48 12.11 10.65
C LYS A 185 -3.31 12.77 9.29
N LEU A 186 -3.25 11.98 8.22
CA LEU A 186 -3.09 12.48 6.84
C LEU A 186 -4.34 13.22 6.36
N ARG A 187 -5.55 12.74 6.65
CA ARG A 187 -6.80 13.43 6.32
C ARG A 187 -6.93 14.76 7.07
N ASP A 188 -6.52 14.80 8.35
CA ASP A 188 -6.49 16.03 9.14
C ASP A 188 -5.53 17.09 8.54
N LEU A 189 -4.54 16.65 7.75
CA LEU A 189 -3.64 17.50 6.96
C LEU A 189 -4.17 17.83 5.55
N GLY A 190 -5.39 17.37 5.20
CA GLY A 190 -6.06 17.66 3.95
C GLY A 190 -5.79 16.68 2.80
N TYR A 191 -5.14 15.52 3.06
CA TYR A 191 -4.95 14.50 2.04
C TYR A 191 -6.22 13.65 1.85
N ASP A 192 -6.54 13.34 0.60
CA ASP A 192 -7.59 12.39 0.26
C ASP A 192 -7.04 10.96 0.23
N VAL A 193 -7.78 10.03 0.80
CA VAL A 193 -7.51 8.58 0.69
C VAL A 193 -8.46 8.02 -0.35
N LEU A 194 -7.91 7.42 -1.40
CA LEU A 194 -8.67 6.94 -2.55
C LEU A 194 -8.52 5.43 -2.71
N ILE A 195 -9.56 4.78 -3.23
CA ILE A 195 -9.58 3.34 -3.56
C ILE A 195 -9.73 3.17 -5.06
N ASP A 196 -8.83 2.40 -5.69
CA ASP A 196 -9.05 1.86 -7.03
C ASP A 196 -9.98 0.64 -6.92
N THR A 197 -11.24 0.82 -7.28
CA THR A 197 -12.27 -0.22 -7.12
C THR A 197 -12.10 -1.38 -8.11
N ILE A 198 -11.56 -1.12 -9.30
CA ILE A 198 -11.32 -2.16 -10.31
C ILE A 198 -10.15 -3.04 -9.89
N LEU A 199 -9.00 -2.43 -9.58
CA LEU A 199 -7.84 -3.19 -9.11
C LEU A 199 -8.16 -3.98 -7.85
N SER A 200 -9.01 -3.45 -6.98
CA SER A 200 -9.45 -4.11 -5.74
C SER A 200 -10.09 -5.49 -5.99
N MET A 201 -10.70 -5.72 -7.15
CA MET A 201 -11.30 -7.03 -7.48
C MET A 201 -10.25 -8.14 -7.62
N ASP A 202 -9.01 -7.78 -7.95
CA ASP A 202 -7.90 -8.71 -8.15
C ASP A 202 -7.02 -8.87 -6.91
N ILE A 203 -7.21 -8.03 -5.88
CA ILE A 203 -6.44 -8.11 -4.63
C ILE A 203 -7.07 -9.13 -3.69
N LYS A 204 -6.26 -10.07 -3.22
CA LYS A 204 -6.72 -11.16 -2.33
C LYS A 204 -5.85 -11.27 -1.10
N HIS A 205 -6.48 -11.54 0.02
CA HIS A 205 -5.84 -11.82 1.30
C HIS A 205 -5.67 -13.33 1.46
N LEU A 206 -4.43 -13.79 1.58
CA LEU A 206 -4.09 -15.20 1.71
C LEU A 206 -4.36 -15.71 3.12
N VAL A 207 -4.77 -16.98 3.21
CA VAL A 207 -5.01 -17.68 4.47
C VAL A 207 -4.34 -19.04 4.40
N ILE A 208 -3.66 -19.43 5.48
CA ILE A 208 -3.24 -20.82 5.68
C ILE A 208 -4.45 -21.60 6.19
N TYR A 209 -4.86 -22.62 5.48
CA TYR A 209 -5.93 -23.52 5.90
C TYR A 209 -5.33 -24.83 6.40
N ALA A 210 -5.72 -25.24 7.61
CA ALA A 210 -5.33 -26.52 8.17
C ALA A 210 -6.42 -27.57 7.87
N PHE A 211 -6.00 -28.70 7.29
CA PHE A 211 -6.88 -29.86 7.13
C PHE A 211 -6.67 -30.80 8.33
N GLY A 212 -7.77 -31.12 9.00
CA GLY A 212 -7.82 -32.15 10.06
C GLY A 212 -8.70 -33.32 9.62
N SER A 213 -8.50 -34.49 10.19
CA SER A 213 -9.47 -35.57 10.09
C SER A 213 -10.69 -35.19 10.94
N GLU A 214 -11.81 -34.92 10.33
CA GLU A 214 -13.10 -34.87 11.04
C GLU A 214 -13.45 -36.32 11.38
N ASN A 215 -13.57 -36.64 12.70
CA ASN A 215 -14.15 -37.90 13.18
C ASN A 215 -15.68 -37.83 13.12
#